data_9cec1a61f12bfe856c041f196bfe07bf
#
_entry.id   9cec1a61f12bfe856c041f196bfe07bf
#
_cell.length_a   1.000
_cell.length_b   1.000
_cell.length_c   1.000
_cell.angle_alpha   90.00
_cell.angle_beta   90.00
_cell.angle_gamma   90.00
#
_symmetry.space_group_name_H-M   'P 1'
#
loop_
_entity.id
_entity.type
_entity.pdbx_description
1 polymer ?
#
loop_
_entity_poly.entity_id
_entity_poly.type
_entity_poly.pdbx_seq_one_letter_code
_entity_poly.pdbx_strand_id
1 'polypeptide(L)'
;WREFLHSFNSICGQESAQNGFCYWATDPLDHPEYEWFLEQFHDILGYWPQTTTAQVMKHAPRTRTLFKHIESKNGFVQRFSMTRSTDQRKIMDFFTPEELFLCELIPQYDNKLSPKATAGRVRDLVLKKKEQDKDIPFHYNLESTGSIACVSGFLINLVERSIKLITPCAASDRWPLGYRILGERTFEYEESIEFLLRDMLASYINNQLLPNDYLKPQLGVVFSSSTDGVLAASSHGYTMSVKNVSAPGTIAEMLQLGQYTVQDVCNAVEAKGGSRVQAMIALYQLFEMGIFDEDIIDTARKNSLVVRS
;
A
#
# COMPACT_ATOMS: atom_id res chain seq x y z
N TRP A 1 -10.51 5.31 -19.63
CA TRP A 1 -9.32 4.62 -19.16
C TRP A 1 -8.04 5.21 -19.75
N ARG A 2 -7.93 5.30 -21.07
CA ARG A 2 -6.73 5.83 -21.74
C ARG A 2 -6.37 7.24 -21.28
N GLU A 3 -7.35 8.13 -21.18
CA GLU A 3 -7.16 9.50 -20.70
C GLU A 3 -6.53 9.52 -19.30
N PHE A 4 -7.04 8.66 -18.40
CA PHE A 4 -6.46 8.51 -17.07
C PHE A 4 -5.00 8.07 -17.13
N LEU A 5 -4.67 7.07 -17.95
CA LEU A 5 -3.29 6.57 -18.10
C LEU A 5 -2.36 7.66 -18.65
N HIS A 6 -2.79 8.43 -19.65
CA HIS A 6 -2.02 9.55 -20.18
C HIS A 6 -1.80 10.65 -19.13
N SER A 7 -2.85 11.03 -18.40
CA SER A 7 -2.77 12.01 -17.32
C SER A 7 -1.84 11.56 -16.19
N PHE A 8 -1.95 10.28 -15.79
CA PHE A 8 -1.07 9.68 -14.80
C PHE A 8 0.39 9.72 -15.26
N ASN A 9 0.66 9.33 -16.51
CA ASN A 9 2.01 9.36 -17.08
C ASN A 9 2.59 10.79 -17.10
N SER A 10 1.78 11.77 -17.48
CA SER A 10 2.17 13.19 -17.50
C SER A 10 2.57 13.73 -16.13
N ILE A 11 1.91 13.24 -15.06
CA ILE A 11 2.09 13.76 -13.69
C ILE A 11 3.14 12.97 -12.92
N CYS A 12 3.03 11.64 -12.92
CA CYS A 12 3.80 10.75 -12.06
C CYS A 12 4.99 10.11 -12.78
N GLY A 13 5.00 10.11 -14.12
CA GLY A 13 5.98 9.43 -14.94
C GLY A 13 5.79 7.90 -14.98
N GLN A 14 6.45 7.28 -15.95
CA GLN A 14 6.33 5.83 -16.19
C GLN A 14 6.82 4.99 -15.01
N GLU A 15 7.90 5.40 -14.36
CA GLU A 15 8.49 4.63 -13.24
C GLU A 15 7.50 4.42 -12.08
N SER A 16 6.63 5.39 -11.83
CA SER A 16 5.58 5.30 -10.81
C SER A 16 4.53 4.22 -11.13
N ALA A 17 4.42 3.80 -12.38
CA ALA A 17 3.49 2.76 -12.83
C ALA A 17 4.03 1.33 -12.66
N GLN A 18 5.32 1.15 -12.36
CA GLN A 18 5.98 -0.15 -12.27
C GLN A 18 5.27 -1.12 -11.30
N ASN A 19 4.71 -0.58 -10.22
CA ASN A 19 3.96 -1.35 -9.22
C ASN A 19 2.44 -1.25 -9.41
N GLY A 20 1.98 -0.79 -10.57
CA GLY A 20 0.55 -0.62 -10.84
C GLY A 20 -0.21 -1.93 -10.92
N PHE A 21 -1.51 -1.84 -10.61
CA PHE A 21 -2.44 -2.97 -10.66
C PHE A 21 -3.65 -2.63 -11.50
N CYS A 22 -4.13 -3.62 -12.26
CA CYS A 22 -5.44 -3.59 -12.87
C CYS A 22 -6.33 -4.63 -12.19
N TYR A 23 -7.39 -4.15 -11.54
CA TYR A 23 -8.37 -5.00 -10.87
C TYR A 23 -9.76 -4.87 -11.50
N TRP A 24 -10.55 -5.89 -11.29
CA TRP A 24 -11.99 -5.85 -11.43
C TRP A 24 -12.65 -6.07 -10.05
N ALA A 25 -13.87 -5.60 -9.89
CA ALA A 25 -14.57 -5.62 -8.59
C ALA A 25 -14.71 -7.02 -7.95
N THR A 26 -14.72 -8.08 -8.76
CA THR A 26 -14.79 -9.47 -8.31
C THR A 26 -13.46 -10.19 -8.54
N ASP A 27 -13.21 -10.58 -9.79
CA ASP A 27 -11.96 -11.20 -10.24
C ASP A 27 -11.62 -10.64 -11.62
N PRO A 28 -10.36 -10.32 -11.93
CA PRO A 28 -9.98 -9.77 -13.23
C PRO A 28 -10.52 -10.56 -14.42
N LEU A 29 -10.48 -11.89 -14.35
CA LEU A 29 -10.93 -12.75 -15.43
C LEU A 29 -12.46 -12.81 -15.61
N ASP A 30 -13.25 -12.24 -14.71
CA ASP A 30 -14.69 -12.06 -14.92
C ASP A 30 -14.99 -10.90 -15.89
N HIS A 31 -14.02 -9.99 -16.14
CA HIS A 31 -14.20 -8.94 -17.13
C HIS A 31 -13.92 -9.47 -18.55
N PRO A 32 -14.84 -9.30 -19.51
CA PRO A 32 -14.68 -9.86 -20.87
C PRO A 32 -13.52 -9.24 -21.64
N GLU A 33 -13.22 -7.96 -21.42
CA GLU A 33 -12.19 -7.20 -22.14
C GLU A 33 -10.96 -6.91 -21.26
N TYR A 34 -10.65 -7.79 -20.30
CA TYR A 34 -9.56 -7.54 -19.35
C TYR A 34 -8.20 -7.37 -20.04
N GLU A 35 -7.94 -8.15 -21.07
CA GLU A 35 -6.72 -8.08 -21.88
C GLU A 35 -6.51 -6.68 -22.46
N TRP A 36 -7.58 -6.05 -22.96
CA TRP A 36 -7.51 -4.69 -23.49
C TRP A 36 -7.07 -3.67 -22.40
N PHE A 37 -7.54 -3.80 -21.16
CA PHE A 37 -7.08 -2.94 -20.08
C PHE A 37 -5.59 -3.10 -19.80
N LEU A 38 -5.09 -4.32 -19.81
CA LEU A 38 -3.67 -4.62 -19.62
C LEU A 38 -2.81 -4.04 -20.76
N GLU A 39 -3.25 -4.21 -22.00
CA GLU A 39 -2.56 -3.69 -23.18
C GLU A 39 -2.49 -2.16 -23.15
N GLN A 40 -3.59 -1.49 -22.86
CA GLN A 40 -3.60 -0.02 -22.76
C GLN A 40 -2.67 0.49 -21.66
N PHE A 41 -2.63 -0.21 -20.53
CA PHE A 41 -1.69 0.14 -19.45
C PHE A 41 -0.24 0.01 -19.94
N HIS A 42 0.11 -1.12 -20.55
CA HIS A 42 1.44 -1.34 -21.08
C HIS A 42 1.82 -0.35 -22.20
N ASP A 43 0.93 -0.12 -23.15
CA ASP A 43 1.22 0.73 -24.32
C ASP A 43 1.45 2.20 -23.93
N ILE A 44 0.79 2.68 -22.86
CA ILE A 44 0.88 4.08 -22.42
C ILE A 44 1.96 4.25 -21.35
N LEU A 45 2.06 3.31 -20.41
CA LEU A 45 2.94 3.44 -19.25
C LEU A 45 4.24 2.64 -19.36
N GLY A 46 4.38 1.77 -20.36
CA GLY A 46 5.59 0.99 -20.61
C GLY A 46 5.79 -0.22 -19.70
N TYR A 47 4.88 -0.47 -18.77
CA TYR A 47 4.91 -1.59 -17.83
C TYR A 47 3.64 -2.42 -17.92
N TRP A 48 3.75 -3.73 -17.69
CA TRP A 48 2.58 -4.55 -17.46
C TRP A 48 2.08 -4.37 -16.03
N PRO A 49 0.79 -4.10 -15.81
CA PRO A 49 0.25 -4.00 -14.46
C PRO A 49 0.23 -5.37 -13.81
N GLN A 50 0.48 -5.42 -12.52
CA GLN A 50 0.32 -6.65 -11.75
C GLN A 50 -1.16 -7.05 -11.71
N THR A 51 -1.42 -8.35 -11.75
CA THR A 51 -2.77 -8.91 -11.63
C THR A 51 -2.78 -10.13 -10.73
N THR A 52 -3.91 -10.37 -10.08
CA THR A 52 -4.11 -11.52 -9.20
C THR A 52 -5.48 -12.12 -9.46
N THR A 53 -5.55 -13.40 -9.75
CA THR A 53 -6.81 -14.12 -9.97
C THR A 53 -6.91 -15.36 -9.09
N ALA A 54 -8.12 -15.62 -8.57
CA ALA A 54 -8.49 -16.87 -7.92
C ALA A 54 -9.27 -17.80 -8.85
N GLN A 55 -9.56 -17.38 -10.09
CA GLN A 55 -10.41 -18.10 -11.05
C GLN A 55 -9.64 -18.71 -12.21
N VAL A 56 -8.34 -18.97 -12.02
CA VAL A 56 -7.46 -19.55 -13.04
C VAL A 56 -8.07 -20.75 -13.74
N MET A 57 -8.57 -21.72 -12.97
CA MET A 57 -9.11 -22.97 -13.52
C MET A 57 -10.49 -22.81 -14.15
N LYS A 58 -11.26 -21.80 -13.79
CA LYS A 58 -12.52 -21.45 -14.47
C LYS A 58 -12.27 -20.92 -15.88
N HIS A 59 -11.15 -20.21 -16.07
CA HIS A 59 -10.77 -19.54 -17.31
C HIS A 59 -9.41 -20.05 -17.84
N ALA A 60 -9.06 -21.31 -17.59
CA ALA A 60 -7.71 -21.84 -17.84
C ALA A 60 -7.20 -21.66 -19.28
N PRO A 61 -7.97 -21.91 -20.35
CA PRO A 61 -7.53 -21.65 -21.72
C PRO A 61 -7.25 -20.16 -21.97
N ARG A 62 -8.11 -19.26 -21.48
CA ARG A 62 -7.94 -17.81 -21.60
C ARG A 62 -6.69 -17.34 -20.85
N THR A 63 -6.48 -17.85 -19.64
CA THR A 63 -5.28 -17.56 -18.83
C THR A 63 -4.01 -17.98 -19.57
N ARG A 64 -3.99 -19.16 -20.18
CA ARG A 64 -2.85 -19.63 -21.00
C ARG A 64 -2.60 -18.72 -22.20
N THR A 65 -3.64 -18.27 -22.89
CA THR A 65 -3.49 -17.32 -24.00
C THR A 65 -2.94 -16.00 -23.54
N LEU A 66 -3.41 -15.48 -22.40
CA LEU A 66 -2.93 -14.26 -21.80
C LEU A 66 -1.44 -14.34 -21.45
N PHE A 67 -0.98 -15.46 -20.88
CA PHE A 67 0.45 -15.69 -20.62
C PHE A 67 1.32 -15.59 -21.86
N LYS A 68 0.96 -16.31 -22.90
CA LYS A 68 1.72 -16.32 -24.16
C LYS A 68 1.81 -14.92 -24.77
N HIS A 69 0.73 -14.17 -24.68
CA HIS A 69 0.69 -12.80 -25.18
C HIS A 69 1.62 -11.88 -24.39
N ILE A 70 1.61 -11.98 -23.07
CA ILE A 70 2.43 -11.16 -22.19
C ILE A 70 3.90 -11.56 -22.24
N GLU A 71 4.22 -12.86 -22.27
CA GLU A 71 5.57 -13.38 -22.43
C GLU A 71 6.25 -12.84 -23.67
N SER A 72 5.52 -12.82 -24.81
CA SER A 72 6.04 -12.30 -26.08
C SER A 72 6.43 -10.83 -26.05
N LYS A 73 6.01 -10.08 -25.02
CA LYS A 73 6.24 -8.64 -24.83
C LYS A 73 7.07 -8.31 -23.58
N ASN A 74 7.99 -9.19 -23.15
CA ASN A 74 8.79 -9.00 -21.92
C ASN A 74 7.95 -8.87 -20.65
N GLY A 75 7.06 -9.79 -20.50
CA GLY A 75 6.01 -9.90 -19.56
C GLY A 75 6.18 -9.55 -18.08
N PHE A 76 5.16 -9.86 -17.33
CA PHE A 76 5.05 -9.57 -15.90
C PHE A 76 4.72 -10.83 -15.11
N VAL A 77 4.87 -10.74 -13.79
CA VAL A 77 4.47 -11.80 -12.88
C VAL A 77 2.96 -11.75 -12.66
N GLN A 78 2.25 -12.78 -13.09
CA GLN A 78 0.86 -12.99 -12.75
C GLN A 78 0.75 -13.80 -11.46
N ARG A 79 -0.18 -13.41 -10.57
CA ARG A 79 -0.41 -14.09 -9.31
C ARG A 79 -1.64 -14.96 -9.37
N PHE A 80 -1.51 -16.21 -8.93
CA PHE A 80 -2.62 -17.14 -8.77
C PHE A 80 -2.92 -17.33 -7.28
N SER A 81 -4.07 -16.84 -6.85
CA SER A 81 -4.56 -17.03 -5.49
C SER A 81 -5.25 -18.39 -5.36
N MET A 82 -4.57 -19.35 -4.78
CA MET A 82 -5.11 -20.68 -4.55
C MET A 82 -5.87 -20.71 -3.22
N THR A 83 -7.18 -20.80 -3.28
CA THR A 83 -8.05 -20.82 -2.08
C THR A 83 -8.16 -22.20 -1.42
N ARG A 84 -7.79 -23.26 -2.16
CA ARG A 84 -7.79 -24.65 -1.71
C ARG A 84 -6.55 -25.38 -2.21
N SER A 85 -6.08 -26.38 -1.48
CA SER A 85 -4.97 -27.24 -1.93
C SER A 85 -5.30 -28.02 -3.20
N THR A 86 -6.57 -28.32 -3.46
CA THR A 86 -7.03 -28.92 -4.70
C THR A 86 -6.87 -28.01 -5.92
N ASP A 87 -6.91 -26.69 -5.73
CA ASP A 87 -6.73 -25.73 -6.82
C ASP A 87 -5.26 -25.76 -7.27
N GLN A 88 -4.32 -25.86 -6.33
CA GLN A 88 -2.91 -26.01 -6.64
C GLN A 88 -2.64 -27.22 -7.52
N ARG A 89 -3.19 -28.39 -7.18
CA ARG A 89 -3.02 -29.61 -7.97
C ARG A 89 -3.56 -29.42 -9.38
N LYS A 90 -4.77 -28.89 -9.55
CA LYS A 90 -5.37 -28.65 -10.87
C LYS A 90 -4.55 -27.68 -11.71
N ILE A 91 -3.98 -26.63 -11.09
CA ILE A 91 -3.10 -25.69 -11.79
C ILE A 91 -1.84 -26.40 -12.28
N MET A 92 -1.18 -27.19 -11.42
CA MET A 92 0.01 -27.95 -11.77
C MET A 92 -0.24 -29.05 -12.82
N ASP A 93 -1.44 -29.63 -12.85
CA ASP A 93 -1.83 -30.62 -13.85
C ASP A 93 -2.16 -29.98 -15.22
N PHE A 94 -2.59 -28.72 -15.25
CA PHE A 94 -3.02 -28.04 -16.47
C PHE A 94 -1.90 -27.23 -17.13
N PHE A 95 -1.12 -26.48 -16.37
CA PHE A 95 -0.04 -25.62 -16.88
C PHE A 95 1.30 -26.35 -16.86
N THR A 96 2.16 -26.04 -17.84
CA THR A 96 3.52 -26.58 -17.86
C THR A 96 4.40 -25.87 -16.81
N PRO A 97 5.54 -26.47 -16.39
CA PRO A 97 6.50 -25.81 -15.52
C PRO A 97 6.99 -24.47 -16.06
N GLU A 98 7.18 -24.36 -17.37
CA GLU A 98 7.63 -23.14 -18.06
C GLU A 98 6.55 -22.04 -17.95
N GLU A 99 5.28 -22.39 -18.16
CA GLU A 99 4.16 -21.47 -17.98
C GLU A 99 4.05 -21.00 -16.53
N LEU A 100 4.25 -21.89 -15.55
CA LEU A 100 4.18 -21.58 -14.13
C LEU A 100 5.39 -20.78 -13.62
N PHE A 101 6.53 -20.84 -14.33
CA PHE A 101 7.69 -20.02 -13.99
C PHE A 101 7.41 -18.52 -14.09
N LEU A 102 6.44 -18.13 -14.91
CA LEU A 102 5.98 -16.75 -15.10
C LEU A 102 4.94 -16.32 -14.06
N CYS A 103 4.60 -17.20 -13.10
CA CYS A 103 3.52 -16.98 -12.15
C CYS A 103 4.01 -17.05 -10.72
N GLU A 104 3.42 -16.22 -9.87
CA GLU A 104 3.51 -16.36 -8.42
C GLU A 104 2.31 -17.17 -7.92
N LEU A 105 2.55 -18.32 -7.31
CA LEU A 105 1.51 -19.16 -6.72
C LEU A 105 1.32 -18.78 -5.26
N ILE A 106 0.16 -18.21 -4.91
CA ILE A 106 -0.14 -17.75 -3.54
C ILE A 106 -1.08 -18.75 -2.86
N PRO A 107 -0.57 -19.61 -1.95
CA PRO A 107 -1.37 -20.62 -1.27
C PRO A 107 -2.20 -20.00 -0.13
N GLN A 108 -3.29 -19.33 -0.47
CA GLN A 108 -4.17 -18.66 0.50
C GLN A 108 -4.90 -19.63 1.45
N TYR A 109 -4.89 -20.92 1.18
CA TYR A 109 -5.39 -21.96 2.06
C TYR A 109 -4.43 -22.28 3.23
N ASP A 110 -3.17 -21.84 3.15
CA ASP A 110 -2.17 -22.06 4.18
C ASP A 110 -1.67 -20.71 4.76
N ASN A 111 -2.09 -20.43 5.97
CA ASN A 111 -1.73 -19.18 6.65
C ASN A 111 -0.26 -19.06 7.05
N LYS A 112 0.47 -20.18 7.13
CA LYS A 112 1.91 -20.14 7.42
C LYS A 112 2.69 -19.66 6.21
N LEU A 113 2.23 -20.06 5.02
CA LEU A 113 2.87 -19.68 3.75
C LEU A 113 2.37 -18.32 3.25
N SER A 114 1.09 -18.00 3.49
CA SER A 114 0.47 -16.76 3.06
C SER A 114 -0.47 -16.21 4.14
N PRO A 115 0.06 -15.45 5.11
CA PRO A 115 -0.75 -14.83 6.16
C PRO A 115 -1.81 -13.91 5.52
N LYS A 116 -3.07 -14.12 5.90
CA LYS A 116 -4.18 -13.32 5.37
C LYS A 116 -4.38 -12.05 6.18
N ALA A 117 -4.52 -10.94 5.46
CA ALA A 117 -5.06 -9.72 6.05
C ALA A 117 -6.54 -9.93 6.42
N THR A 118 -6.89 -9.70 7.68
CA THR A 118 -8.30 -9.70 8.12
C THR A 118 -8.88 -8.31 7.83
N ALA A 119 -9.17 -8.04 6.56
CA ALA A 119 -9.65 -6.75 6.05
C ALA A 119 -10.85 -6.94 5.10
N GLY A 120 -11.63 -5.89 4.87
CA GLY A 120 -12.79 -5.88 3.98
C GLY A 120 -13.81 -6.96 4.34
N ARG A 121 -14.34 -7.67 3.34
CA ARG A 121 -15.38 -8.71 3.52
C ARG A 121 -15.00 -9.79 4.52
N VAL A 122 -13.72 -10.12 4.62
CA VAL A 122 -13.24 -11.12 5.60
C VAL A 122 -13.38 -10.57 7.01
N ARG A 123 -13.02 -9.30 7.23
CA ARG A 123 -13.21 -8.62 8.51
C ARG A 123 -14.68 -8.58 8.91
N ASP A 124 -15.57 -8.20 8.00
CA ASP A 124 -17.02 -8.17 8.24
C ASP A 124 -17.56 -9.55 8.64
N LEU A 125 -17.10 -10.62 7.97
CA LEU A 125 -17.49 -11.98 8.29
C LEU A 125 -17.03 -12.39 9.69
N VAL A 126 -15.80 -12.05 10.06
CA VAL A 126 -15.22 -12.36 11.38
C VAL A 126 -15.96 -11.61 12.47
N LEU A 127 -16.23 -10.32 12.28
CA LEU A 127 -16.99 -9.50 13.23
C LEU A 127 -18.40 -10.07 13.45
N LYS A 128 -19.14 -10.40 12.38
CA LYS A 128 -20.46 -11.04 12.46
C LYS A 128 -20.44 -12.38 13.20
N LYS A 129 -19.41 -13.20 12.99
CA LYS A 129 -19.26 -14.46 13.72
C LYS A 129 -18.98 -14.23 15.19
N LYS A 130 -18.13 -13.26 15.52
CA LYS A 130 -17.83 -12.87 16.90
C LYS A 130 -19.08 -12.39 17.64
N GLU A 131 -19.90 -11.56 17.01
CA GLU A 131 -21.20 -11.11 17.56
C GLU A 131 -22.18 -12.25 17.81
N GLN A 132 -22.11 -13.31 17.01
CA GLN A 132 -22.98 -14.49 17.12
C GLN A 132 -22.41 -15.60 18.03
N ASP A 133 -21.31 -15.34 18.72
CA ASP A 133 -20.56 -16.31 19.53
C ASP A 133 -20.24 -17.62 18.78
N LYS A 134 -19.94 -17.49 17.46
CA LYS A 134 -19.61 -18.61 16.59
C LYS A 134 -18.09 -18.73 16.44
N ASP A 135 -17.65 -19.98 16.26
CA ASP A 135 -16.24 -20.28 16.03
C ASP A 135 -15.67 -19.48 14.86
N ILE A 136 -14.63 -18.71 15.14
CA ILE A 136 -13.84 -18.02 14.14
C ILE A 136 -12.73 -18.98 13.71
N PRO A 137 -12.60 -19.31 12.41
CA PRO A 137 -11.48 -20.13 11.96
C PRO A 137 -10.16 -19.54 12.45
N PHE A 138 -9.31 -20.36 13.05
CA PHE A 138 -8.07 -19.92 13.73
C PHE A 138 -7.12 -19.08 12.84
N HIS A 139 -7.30 -19.15 11.53
CA HIS A 139 -6.50 -18.41 10.55
C HIS A 139 -6.97 -16.96 10.32
N TYR A 140 -8.06 -16.53 10.95
CA TYR A 140 -8.50 -15.13 10.90
C TYR A 140 -8.24 -14.48 12.26
N ASN A 141 -7.35 -13.49 12.26
CA ASN A 141 -7.06 -12.70 13.44
C ASN A 141 -7.39 -11.23 13.18
N LEU A 142 -8.26 -10.65 14.00
CA LEU A 142 -8.59 -9.21 13.92
C LEU A 142 -7.40 -8.32 14.32
N GLU A 143 -6.44 -8.88 15.05
CA GLU A 143 -5.19 -8.20 15.40
C GLU A 143 -4.14 -8.28 14.30
N SER A 144 -4.44 -9.00 13.20
CA SER A 144 -3.56 -9.07 12.05
C SER A 144 -3.41 -7.69 11.40
N THR A 145 -2.18 -7.25 11.28
CA THR A 145 -1.81 -5.94 10.71
C THR A 145 -1.83 -5.92 9.18
N GLY A 146 -2.71 -6.70 8.55
CA GLY A 146 -2.74 -6.81 7.09
C GLY A 146 -3.58 -5.74 6.40
N SER A 147 -3.28 -5.52 5.13
CA SER A 147 -3.98 -4.61 4.20
C SER A 147 -4.40 -5.37 2.95
N ILE A 148 -5.53 -4.99 2.33
CA ILE A 148 -5.86 -5.46 0.96
C ILE A 148 -5.19 -4.60 -0.11
N ALA A 149 -4.70 -3.41 0.21
CA ALA A 149 -3.92 -2.59 -0.69
C ALA A 149 -2.44 -2.96 -0.59
N CYS A 150 -1.78 -3.13 -1.73
CA CYS A 150 -0.37 -3.48 -1.80
C CYS A 150 0.53 -2.25 -1.98
N VAL A 151 -0.03 -1.14 -2.47
CA VAL A 151 0.70 0.09 -2.82
C VAL A 151 -0.08 1.33 -2.44
N SER A 152 0.63 2.43 -2.20
CA SER A 152 0.04 3.77 -2.14
C SER A 152 -0.18 4.30 -3.55
N GLY A 153 -1.25 5.07 -3.75
CA GLY A 153 -1.52 5.69 -5.04
C GLY A 153 -2.99 5.94 -5.30
N PHE A 154 -3.34 6.13 -6.56
CA PHE A 154 -4.71 6.36 -6.98
C PHE A 154 -5.48 5.05 -7.14
N LEU A 155 -6.57 4.93 -6.40
CA LEU A 155 -7.59 3.90 -6.58
C LEU A 155 -8.75 4.49 -7.38
N ILE A 156 -8.95 3.98 -8.60
CA ILE A 156 -9.92 4.50 -9.53
C ILE A 156 -11.06 3.52 -9.69
N ASN A 157 -12.27 4.02 -9.52
CA ASN A 157 -13.49 3.31 -9.83
C ASN A 157 -14.17 3.99 -11.03
N LEU A 158 -14.03 3.39 -12.21
CA LEU A 158 -14.59 3.92 -13.45
C LEU A 158 -16.13 3.84 -13.49
N VAL A 159 -16.72 2.89 -12.74
CA VAL A 159 -18.19 2.74 -12.67
C VAL A 159 -18.79 3.84 -11.82
N GLU A 160 -18.22 4.08 -10.65
CA GLU A 160 -18.66 5.13 -9.72
C GLU A 160 -18.07 6.50 -10.06
N ARG A 161 -17.19 6.57 -11.06
CA ARG A 161 -16.46 7.78 -11.43
C ARG A 161 -15.80 8.45 -10.22
N SER A 162 -15.12 7.64 -9.42
CA SER A 162 -14.43 8.12 -8.24
C SER A 162 -12.94 7.82 -8.29
N ILE A 163 -12.16 8.72 -7.73
CA ILE A 163 -10.72 8.58 -7.54
C ILE A 163 -10.44 8.77 -6.06
N LYS A 164 -9.75 7.82 -5.46
CA LYS A 164 -9.27 7.89 -4.09
C LYS A 164 -7.75 7.87 -4.10
N LEU A 165 -7.15 8.76 -3.36
CA LEU A 165 -5.73 8.67 -3.03
C LEU A 165 -5.62 7.84 -1.76
N ILE A 166 -4.98 6.69 -1.84
CA ILE A 166 -4.92 5.71 -0.76
C ILE A 166 -3.48 5.39 -0.35
N THR A 167 -3.34 4.93 0.88
CA THR A 167 -2.09 4.32 1.38
C THR A 167 -2.40 3.11 2.25
N PRO A 168 -1.67 1.99 2.11
CA PRO A 168 -1.86 0.82 2.94
C PRO A 168 -1.69 1.12 4.42
N CYS A 169 -2.54 0.52 5.25
CA CYS A 169 -2.43 0.54 6.70
C CYS A 169 -2.99 -0.74 7.30
N ALA A 170 -2.82 -0.94 8.60
CA ALA A 170 -3.51 -2.02 9.31
C ALA A 170 -5.03 -1.84 9.23
N ALA A 171 -5.76 -2.92 8.95
CA ALA A 171 -7.20 -2.89 8.97
C ALA A 171 -7.71 -2.60 10.39
N SER A 172 -8.65 -1.67 10.51
CA SER A 172 -9.22 -1.19 11.77
C SER A 172 -10.70 -0.87 11.58
N ASP A 173 -11.38 -0.44 12.64
CA ASP A 173 -12.78 0.01 12.53
C ASP A 173 -12.88 1.29 11.69
N ARG A 174 -11.85 2.14 11.73
CA ARG A 174 -11.76 3.34 10.89
C ARG A 174 -11.42 3.02 9.44
N TRP A 175 -10.52 2.05 9.23
CA TRP A 175 -10.02 1.65 7.91
C TRP A 175 -10.27 0.16 7.65
N PRO A 176 -11.52 -0.27 7.52
CA PRO A 176 -11.87 -1.70 7.49
C PRO A 176 -11.29 -2.44 6.28
N LEU A 177 -10.93 -1.72 5.23
CA LEU A 177 -10.27 -2.27 4.03
C LEU A 177 -8.75 -2.36 4.16
N GLY A 178 -8.17 -1.86 5.26
CA GLY A 178 -6.73 -1.87 5.46
C GLY A 178 -5.97 -0.87 4.58
N TYR A 179 -6.63 0.20 4.17
CA TYR A 179 -5.97 1.36 3.58
C TYR A 179 -6.65 2.65 4.05
N ARG A 180 -5.85 3.67 4.23
CA ARG A 180 -6.35 5.02 4.49
C ARG A 180 -6.74 5.68 3.18
N ILE A 181 -7.78 6.48 3.22
CA ILE A 181 -8.16 7.39 2.15
C ILE A 181 -7.64 8.77 2.53
N LEU A 182 -6.60 9.22 1.85
CA LEU A 182 -6.01 10.54 2.06
C LEU A 182 -6.92 11.62 1.47
N GLY A 183 -7.54 11.33 0.34
CA GLY A 183 -8.52 12.18 -0.31
C GLY A 183 -9.36 11.42 -1.32
N GLU A 184 -10.55 11.94 -1.59
CA GLU A 184 -11.50 11.37 -2.54
C GLU A 184 -12.11 12.47 -3.40
N ARG A 185 -12.29 12.19 -4.69
CA ARG A 185 -12.97 13.03 -5.67
C ARG A 185 -13.84 12.17 -6.57
N THR A 186 -14.92 12.75 -7.03
CA THR A 186 -15.70 12.25 -8.18
C THR A 186 -15.31 13.04 -9.41
N PHE A 187 -15.48 12.49 -10.59
CA PHE A 187 -15.19 13.16 -11.86
C PHE A 187 -16.33 13.02 -12.85
N GLU A 188 -16.56 14.08 -13.63
CA GLU A 188 -17.51 14.10 -14.73
C GLU A 188 -16.77 13.95 -16.07
N TYR A 189 -17.52 13.67 -17.16
CA TYR A 189 -16.90 13.39 -18.47
C TYR A 189 -16.17 14.60 -19.07
N GLU A 190 -16.55 15.81 -18.70
CA GLU A 190 -15.95 17.05 -19.22
C GLU A 190 -14.80 17.58 -18.34
N GLU A 191 -14.56 16.94 -17.20
CA GLU A 191 -13.52 17.37 -16.27
C GLU A 191 -12.14 16.86 -16.69
N SER A 192 -11.12 17.70 -16.63
CA SER A 192 -9.74 17.30 -16.88
C SER A 192 -9.25 16.37 -15.79
N ILE A 193 -9.05 15.10 -16.11
CA ILE A 193 -8.45 14.10 -15.20
C ILE A 193 -7.07 14.55 -14.74
N GLU A 194 -6.27 15.14 -15.61
CA GLU A 194 -4.94 15.65 -15.24
C GLU A 194 -5.01 16.71 -14.15
N PHE A 195 -5.90 17.69 -14.29
CA PHE A 195 -6.08 18.73 -13.28
C PHE A 195 -6.53 18.13 -11.94
N LEU A 196 -7.48 17.20 -11.98
CA LEU A 196 -8.00 16.53 -10.80
C LEU A 196 -6.91 15.75 -10.04
N LEU A 197 -6.09 14.99 -10.75
CA LEU A 197 -4.98 14.25 -10.13
C LEU A 197 -3.93 15.18 -9.52
N ARG A 198 -3.57 16.27 -10.22
CA ARG A 198 -2.64 17.29 -9.69
C ARG A 198 -3.18 17.95 -8.42
N ASP A 199 -4.46 18.33 -8.42
CA ASP A 199 -5.12 18.93 -7.26
C ASP A 199 -5.13 17.95 -6.08
N MET A 200 -5.44 16.67 -6.33
CA MET A 200 -5.42 15.65 -5.27
C MET A 200 -4.03 15.45 -4.67
N LEU A 201 -2.99 15.40 -5.48
CA LEU A 201 -1.61 15.29 -4.98
C LEU A 201 -1.22 16.52 -4.16
N ALA A 202 -1.52 17.73 -4.67
CA ALA A 202 -1.20 18.98 -3.97
C ALA A 202 -1.98 19.12 -2.64
N SER A 203 -3.24 18.67 -2.62
CA SER A 203 -4.12 18.87 -1.47
C SER A 203 -3.96 17.81 -0.38
N TYR A 204 -3.59 16.58 -0.73
CA TYR A 204 -3.67 15.42 0.17
C TYR A 204 -2.34 14.74 0.47
N ILE A 205 -1.27 15.01 -0.27
CA ILE A 205 0.06 14.49 0.06
C ILE A 205 0.79 15.50 0.94
N ASN A 206 1.17 15.06 2.12
CA ASN A 206 2.04 15.83 3.00
C ASN A 206 3.48 15.78 2.47
N ASN A 207 3.94 16.89 1.88
CA ASN A 207 5.27 16.98 1.30
C ASN A 207 6.35 17.39 2.31
N GLN A 208 5.95 17.76 3.55
CA GLN A 208 6.87 18.31 4.55
C GLN A 208 6.46 17.93 5.97
N LEU A 209 7.44 17.67 6.82
CA LEU A 209 7.25 17.68 8.27
C LEU A 209 7.32 19.12 8.77
N LEU A 210 6.33 19.50 9.57
CA LEU A 210 6.29 20.79 10.24
C LEU A 210 6.76 20.67 11.70
N PRO A 211 7.29 21.73 12.32
CA PRO A 211 7.79 21.67 13.70
C PRO A 211 6.80 21.11 14.73
N ASN A 212 5.50 21.36 14.52
CA ASN A 212 4.44 20.96 15.44
C ASN A 212 3.78 19.60 15.07
N ASP A 213 4.27 18.92 14.05
CA ASP A 213 3.76 17.60 13.70
C ASP A 213 4.16 16.55 14.74
N TYR A 214 3.20 15.77 15.19
CA TYR A 214 3.45 14.65 16.11
C TYR A 214 4.05 13.46 15.36
N LEU A 215 5.16 12.96 15.89
CA LEU A 215 5.91 11.84 15.31
C LEU A 215 5.46 10.52 15.94
N LYS A 216 4.26 10.08 15.61
CA LYS A 216 3.78 8.77 16.03
C LYS A 216 4.17 7.74 15.01
N PRO A 217 4.91 6.66 15.35
CA PRO A 217 5.23 5.60 14.43
C PRO A 217 3.99 4.79 14.04
N GLN A 218 4.03 4.18 12.87
CA GLN A 218 3.04 3.19 12.48
C GLN A 218 3.07 1.99 13.42
N LEU A 219 1.94 1.30 13.54
CA LEU A 219 1.82 0.12 14.41
C LEU A 219 2.85 -0.96 14.04
N GLY A 220 3.56 -1.45 15.04
CA GLY A 220 4.57 -2.51 14.87
C GLY A 220 5.95 -2.02 14.44
N VAL A 221 6.16 -0.69 14.31
CA VAL A 221 7.49 -0.13 14.10
C VAL A 221 8.25 -0.07 15.42
N VAL A 222 9.47 -0.59 15.41
CA VAL A 222 10.39 -0.56 16.54
C VAL A 222 11.67 0.17 16.13
N PHE A 223 12.11 1.11 16.96
CA PHE A 223 13.34 1.86 16.74
C PHE A 223 14.51 1.27 17.50
N SER A 224 15.68 1.32 16.89
CA SER A 224 16.96 1.00 17.50
C SER A 224 18.04 1.98 17.03
N SER A 225 19.10 2.07 17.78
CA SER A 225 20.22 2.95 17.45
C SER A 225 21.56 2.30 17.77
N SER A 226 22.60 2.74 17.07
CA SER A 226 23.97 2.32 17.35
C SER A 226 24.87 3.51 17.71
N THR A 227 26.00 3.22 18.34
CA THR A 227 26.97 4.24 18.79
C THR A 227 27.68 4.96 17.64
N ASP A 228 27.69 4.38 16.45
CA ASP A 228 28.27 4.92 15.21
C ASP A 228 27.30 5.82 14.42
N GLY A 229 26.25 6.32 15.06
CA GLY A 229 25.34 7.31 14.48
C GLY A 229 24.32 6.71 13.53
N VAL A 230 23.90 5.45 13.71
CA VAL A 230 22.83 4.83 12.93
C VAL A 230 21.54 4.81 13.74
N LEU A 231 20.46 5.27 13.11
CA LEU A 231 19.07 5.13 13.59
C LEU A 231 18.36 4.14 12.67
N ALA A 232 17.81 3.08 13.23
CA ALA A 232 17.08 2.07 12.47
C ALA A 232 15.63 1.98 12.92
N ALA A 233 14.74 1.74 11.96
CA ALA A 233 13.32 1.44 12.15
C ALA A 233 13.02 0.07 11.55
N SER A 234 12.47 -0.83 12.33
CA SER A 234 12.18 -2.21 11.92
C SER A 234 10.70 -2.51 12.05
N SER A 235 10.13 -3.20 11.07
CA SER A 235 8.75 -3.69 11.09
C SER A 235 8.63 -4.93 10.20
N HIS A 236 7.97 -5.99 10.69
CA HIS A 236 7.60 -7.19 9.92
C HIS A 236 8.73 -7.81 9.09
N GLY A 237 9.95 -7.84 9.63
CA GLY A 237 11.11 -8.43 8.95
C GLY A 237 11.87 -7.48 8.01
N TYR A 238 11.44 -6.25 7.88
CA TYR A 238 12.17 -5.21 7.17
C TYR A 238 12.82 -4.25 8.16
N THR A 239 14.03 -3.83 7.84
CA THR A 239 14.75 -2.81 8.61
C THR A 239 15.25 -1.73 7.67
N MET A 240 14.90 -0.49 7.97
CA MET A 240 15.37 0.71 7.30
C MET A 240 16.33 1.43 8.24
N SER A 241 17.38 2.06 7.72
CA SER A 241 18.35 2.76 8.56
C SER A 241 18.78 4.09 7.96
N VAL A 242 18.92 5.07 8.86
CA VAL A 242 19.49 6.39 8.56
C VAL A 242 20.84 6.47 9.22
N LYS A 243 21.85 6.90 8.47
CA LYS A 243 23.25 7.03 8.94
C LYS A 243 23.61 8.48 9.23
N ASN A 244 24.68 8.68 9.97
CA ASN A 244 25.20 10.00 10.35
C ASN A 244 24.21 10.83 11.17
N VAL A 245 23.45 10.18 12.05
CA VAL A 245 22.45 10.80 12.89
C VAL A 245 23.09 11.28 14.21
N SER A 246 22.88 12.55 14.56
CA SER A 246 23.26 13.07 15.88
C SER A 246 22.32 12.53 16.95
N ALA A 247 22.88 12.04 18.06
CA ALA A 247 22.15 11.49 19.20
C ALA A 247 21.05 10.48 18.82
N PRO A 248 21.37 9.42 18.03
CA PRO A 248 20.36 8.51 17.49
C PRO A 248 19.57 7.78 18.58
N GLY A 249 20.17 7.52 19.76
CA GLY A 249 19.51 6.92 20.91
C GLY A 249 18.38 7.80 21.45
N THR A 250 18.61 9.11 21.55
CA THR A 250 17.58 10.07 21.98
C THR A 250 16.40 10.11 21.01
N ILE A 251 16.70 10.13 19.71
CA ILE A 251 15.67 10.11 18.67
C ILE A 251 14.89 8.80 18.74
N ALA A 252 15.56 7.65 18.82
CA ALA A 252 14.92 6.34 18.90
C ALA A 252 13.96 6.23 20.11
N GLU A 253 14.39 6.65 21.30
CA GLU A 253 13.57 6.65 22.53
C GLU A 253 12.32 7.53 22.37
N MET A 254 12.48 8.74 21.87
CA MET A 254 11.36 9.67 21.71
C MET A 254 10.37 9.20 20.64
N LEU A 255 10.87 8.68 19.51
CA LEU A 255 10.02 8.13 18.46
C LEU A 255 9.27 6.88 18.92
N GLN A 256 9.90 6.03 19.72
CA GLN A 256 9.24 4.83 20.26
C GLN A 256 8.06 5.17 21.17
N LEU A 257 8.13 6.27 21.90
CA LEU A 257 7.02 6.77 22.75
C LEU A 257 5.88 7.36 21.92
N GLY A 258 6.14 7.90 20.73
CA GLY A 258 5.14 8.37 19.78
C GLY A 258 4.28 9.55 20.24
N GLN A 259 4.79 10.37 21.16
CA GLN A 259 4.05 11.49 21.78
C GLN A 259 4.75 12.85 21.66
N TYR A 260 5.80 12.92 20.88
CA TYR A 260 6.62 14.11 20.70
C TYR A 260 6.44 14.72 19.31
N THR A 261 6.58 16.05 19.25
CA THR A 261 6.61 16.77 17.97
C THR A 261 8.01 16.75 17.37
N VAL A 262 8.10 17.12 16.09
CA VAL A 262 9.39 17.35 15.40
C VAL A 262 10.26 18.33 16.20
N GLN A 263 9.65 19.42 16.71
CA GLN A 263 10.33 20.44 17.50
C GLN A 263 10.91 19.86 18.80
N ASP A 264 10.13 19.02 19.50
CA ASP A 264 10.57 18.41 20.77
C ASP A 264 11.78 17.51 20.57
N VAL A 265 11.75 16.67 19.51
CA VAL A 265 12.88 15.80 19.17
C VAL A 265 14.13 16.60 18.84
N CYS A 266 13.98 17.64 18.03
CA CYS A 266 15.10 18.50 17.67
C CYS A 266 15.69 19.22 18.90
N ASN A 267 14.86 19.75 19.79
CA ASN A 267 15.30 20.39 21.02
C ASN A 267 16.04 19.43 21.96
N ALA A 268 15.54 18.18 22.07
CA ALA A 268 16.20 17.15 22.89
C ALA A 268 17.58 16.76 22.34
N VAL A 269 17.73 16.69 21.01
CA VAL A 269 19.03 16.44 20.37
C VAL A 269 20.00 17.58 20.65
N GLU A 270 19.57 18.84 20.50
CA GLU A 270 20.37 20.02 20.79
C GLU A 270 20.81 20.08 22.28
N ALA A 271 19.90 19.77 23.19
CA ALA A 271 20.20 19.72 24.62
C ALA A 271 21.28 18.69 24.98
N LYS A 272 21.48 17.66 24.16
CA LYS A 272 22.56 16.67 24.28
C LYS A 272 23.82 17.02 23.46
N GLY A 273 23.90 18.24 22.94
CA GLY A 273 25.02 18.71 22.13
C GLY A 273 25.02 18.19 20.69
N GLY A 274 23.93 17.60 20.22
CA GLY A 274 23.78 17.12 18.85
C GLY A 274 23.36 18.21 17.87
N SER A 275 23.37 17.89 16.58
CA SER A 275 23.01 18.79 15.50
C SER A 275 21.51 18.73 15.22
N ARG A 276 20.80 19.85 15.36
CA ARG A 276 19.41 20.03 14.96
C ARG A 276 19.17 19.69 13.49
N VAL A 277 20.09 20.13 12.63
CA VAL A 277 19.98 19.91 11.18
C VAL A 277 20.06 18.42 10.85
N GLN A 278 20.98 17.68 11.47
CA GLN A 278 21.07 16.24 11.27
C GLN A 278 19.85 15.51 11.82
N ALA A 279 19.29 15.94 12.94
CA ALA A 279 18.03 15.41 13.47
C ALA A 279 16.88 15.63 12.47
N MET A 280 16.73 16.84 11.95
CA MET A 280 15.72 17.16 10.94
C MET A 280 15.87 16.30 9.68
N ILE A 281 17.08 16.12 9.17
CA ILE A 281 17.35 15.28 8.00
C ILE A 281 16.94 13.83 8.29
N ALA A 282 17.29 13.30 9.47
CA ALA A 282 16.91 11.94 9.86
C ALA A 282 15.40 11.77 9.96
N LEU A 283 14.69 12.71 10.59
CA LEU A 283 13.23 12.67 10.68
C LEU A 283 12.56 12.77 9.31
N TYR A 284 13.09 13.58 8.41
CA TYR A 284 12.61 13.69 7.03
C TYR A 284 12.78 12.39 6.27
N GLN A 285 13.94 11.75 6.36
CA GLN A 285 14.18 10.47 5.71
C GLN A 285 13.22 9.39 6.23
N LEU A 286 12.99 9.33 7.55
CA LEU A 286 12.00 8.42 8.14
C LEU A 286 10.56 8.73 7.68
N PHE A 287 10.23 10.00 7.50
CA PHE A 287 8.93 10.43 6.97
C PHE A 287 8.74 10.00 5.51
N GLU A 288 9.73 10.23 4.66
CA GLU A 288 9.73 9.77 3.26
C GLU A 288 9.65 8.23 3.14
N MET A 289 10.21 7.50 4.09
CA MET A 289 10.10 6.05 4.19
C MET A 289 8.73 5.57 4.70
N GLY A 290 7.79 6.48 5.04
CA GLY A 290 6.46 6.13 5.52
C GLY A 290 6.41 5.54 6.92
N ILE A 291 7.39 5.84 7.77
CA ILE A 291 7.50 5.30 9.14
C ILE A 291 6.45 5.87 10.08
N PHE A 292 5.97 7.09 9.84
CA PHE A 292 5.04 7.79 10.72
C PHE A 292 3.58 7.59 10.31
N ASP A 293 2.69 7.66 11.29
CA ASP A 293 1.24 7.66 11.11
C ASP A 293 0.77 9.05 10.66
N GLU A 294 0.60 9.21 9.36
CA GLU A 294 0.18 10.48 8.73
C GLU A 294 -1.23 10.92 9.15
N ASP A 295 -2.10 10.01 9.59
CA ASP A 295 -3.42 10.33 10.13
C ASP A 295 -3.34 11.23 11.37
N ILE A 296 -2.36 10.96 12.22
CA ILE A 296 -2.12 11.78 13.42
C ILE A 296 -1.64 13.16 13.04
N ILE A 297 -0.72 13.24 12.06
CA ILE A 297 -0.21 14.51 11.54
C ILE A 297 -1.35 15.32 10.93
N ASP A 298 -2.16 14.75 10.08
CA ASP A 298 -3.29 15.42 9.44
C ASP A 298 -4.35 15.88 10.43
N THR A 299 -4.69 15.06 11.40
CA THR A 299 -5.68 15.41 12.42
C THR A 299 -5.20 16.58 13.28
N ALA A 300 -3.93 16.59 13.68
CA ALA A 300 -3.35 17.69 14.45
C ALA A 300 -3.34 19.00 13.65
N ARG A 301 -2.98 18.96 12.37
CA ARG A 301 -2.98 20.13 11.48
C ARG A 301 -4.38 20.71 11.29
N LYS A 302 -5.39 19.86 11.05
CA LYS A 302 -6.80 20.30 10.91
C LYS A 302 -7.31 20.97 12.17
N ASN A 303 -7.02 20.39 13.33
CA ASN A 303 -7.42 20.98 14.62
C ASN A 303 -6.73 22.33 14.87
N SER A 304 -5.48 22.50 14.46
CA SER A 304 -4.77 23.79 14.61
C SER A 304 -5.31 24.90 13.71
N LEU A 305 -5.90 24.57 12.56
CA LEU A 305 -6.56 25.53 11.66
C LEU A 305 -7.91 26.01 12.20
N VAL A 306 -8.67 25.11 12.84
CA VAL A 306 -9.98 25.45 13.45
C VAL A 306 -9.83 26.40 14.66
N VAL A 307 -8.73 26.34 15.39
CA VAL A 307 -8.47 27.21 16.54
C VAL A 307 -8.03 28.63 16.12
N ARG A 308 -7.65 28.83 14.86
CA ARG A 308 -7.21 30.13 14.31
C ARG A 308 -8.28 30.88 13.50
N SER A 309 -9.44 30.26 13.29
CA SER A 309 -10.63 30.88 12.66
C SER A 309 -11.63 31.32 13.72
#